data_3b921d3c11550d54639d24a9e3f93a4d
#
_entry.id   3b921d3c11550d54639d24a9e3f93a4d
#
_cell.length_a   1.000
_cell.length_b   1.000
_cell.length_c   1.000
_cell.angle_alpha   90.00
_cell.angle_beta   90.00
_cell.angle_gamma   90.00
#
_symmetry.space_group_name_H-M   'P 1'
#
loop_
_entity.id
_entity.type
_entity.pdbx_description
1 polymer ?
#
loop_
_entity_poly.entity_id
_entity_poly.type
_entity_poly.pdbx_seq_one_letter_code
_entity_poly.pdbx_strand_id
1 'polypeptide(L)'
;MIRFSDSLNNYLFHTKIHLKIMNLNGRILFEGKSPINGKPIVIIATGFTEKSANPKTGFMLQTWIISSQLKPNEAFKTNEGGFGESVCGDCPHALYNEPKKNGYAPCYVRTYHAPRSIFECYLKGNYPHIKNDWHLFDNLPVRLGSFGDPCCFPVEILTNILSRCSSHTGYTHQWRKPYGQHLKGICQASADGMRDYIEATANGWMPFYVRKSSDAIPKGAMVCPASLEGGRKTTCSTCTSCDGASRPVVIINH
;
A
#
# COMPACT_ATOMS: atom_id res chain seq x y z
N MET A 1 -25.24 -14.75 -50.21
CA MET A 1 -24.75 -13.37 -49.95
C MET A 1 -24.55 -13.26 -48.43
N ILE A 2 -23.40 -13.68 -47.94
CA ILE A 2 -23.08 -13.73 -46.51
C ILE A 2 -22.54 -12.34 -46.14
N ARG A 3 -23.16 -11.70 -45.14
CA ARG A 3 -22.94 -10.32 -44.76
C ARG A 3 -21.54 -10.12 -44.18
N PHE A 4 -20.71 -9.42 -44.90
CA PHE A 4 -19.37 -8.96 -44.46
C PHE A 4 -19.42 -7.99 -43.25
N SER A 5 -20.61 -7.54 -42.83
CA SER A 5 -20.79 -6.56 -41.75
C SER A 5 -20.61 -7.14 -40.33
N ASP A 6 -20.92 -8.41 -40.14
CA ASP A 6 -20.94 -9.02 -38.79
C ASP A 6 -19.52 -9.39 -38.30
N SER A 7 -18.62 -9.71 -39.25
CA SER A 7 -17.22 -10.01 -38.90
C SER A 7 -16.40 -8.75 -38.51
N LEU A 8 -16.69 -7.63 -39.19
CA LEU A 8 -16.02 -6.34 -38.87
C LEU A 8 -16.48 -5.78 -37.52
N ASN A 9 -17.78 -5.89 -37.21
CA ASN A 9 -18.31 -5.44 -35.93
C ASN A 9 -17.80 -6.27 -34.76
N ASN A 10 -17.68 -7.59 -34.92
CA ASN A 10 -17.08 -8.45 -33.92
C ASN A 10 -15.57 -8.17 -33.75
N TYR A 11 -14.85 -7.94 -34.85
CA TYR A 11 -13.42 -7.60 -34.78
C TYR A 11 -13.19 -6.24 -34.12
N LEU A 12 -14.01 -5.23 -34.44
CA LEU A 12 -13.97 -3.90 -33.81
C LEU A 12 -14.40 -3.93 -32.34
N PHE A 13 -15.36 -4.78 -31.99
CA PHE A 13 -15.79 -4.96 -30.61
C PHE A 13 -14.70 -5.62 -29.77
N HIS A 14 -14.07 -6.69 -30.26
CA HIS A 14 -12.95 -7.35 -29.59
C HIS A 14 -11.71 -6.45 -29.52
N THR A 15 -11.42 -5.66 -30.56
CA THR A 15 -10.31 -4.72 -30.58
C THR A 15 -10.55 -3.56 -29.61
N LYS A 16 -11.76 -3.03 -29.52
CA LYS A 16 -12.13 -2.00 -28.54
C LYS A 16 -12.06 -2.50 -27.08
N ILE A 17 -12.49 -3.73 -26.84
CA ILE A 17 -12.38 -4.35 -25.50
C ILE A 17 -10.90 -4.57 -25.15
N HIS A 18 -10.08 -5.04 -26.09
CA HIS A 18 -8.65 -5.26 -25.86
C HIS A 18 -7.89 -3.95 -25.60
N LEU A 19 -8.19 -2.89 -26.37
CA LEU A 19 -7.65 -1.54 -26.14
C LEU A 19 -8.12 -0.95 -24.79
N LYS A 20 -9.36 -1.20 -24.39
CA LYS A 20 -9.88 -0.73 -23.09
C LYS A 20 -9.16 -1.42 -21.93
N ILE A 21 -8.84 -2.70 -22.05
CA ILE A 21 -8.09 -3.47 -21.03
C ILE A 21 -6.64 -2.97 -20.95
N MET A 22 -6.00 -2.66 -22.06
CA MET A 22 -4.61 -2.18 -22.11
C MET A 22 -4.43 -0.77 -21.49
N ASN A 23 -5.49 0.01 -21.36
CA ASN A 23 -5.47 1.37 -20.83
C ASN A 23 -5.98 1.50 -19.40
N LEU A 24 -6.20 0.40 -18.68
CA LEU A 24 -6.66 0.47 -17.30
C LEU A 24 -5.54 0.89 -16.34
N ASN A 25 -5.88 1.82 -15.47
CA ASN A 25 -4.97 2.41 -14.47
C ASN A 25 -4.54 1.44 -13.36
N GLY A 26 -5.09 0.24 -13.32
CA GLY A 26 -4.78 -0.71 -12.25
C GLY A 26 -4.71 -2.17 -12.69
N ARG A 27 -4.10 -3.00 -11.84
CA ARG A 27 -4.00 -4.46 -11.97
C ARG A 27 -4.26 -5.12 -10.64
N ILE A 28 -5.02 -6.21 -10.64
CA ILE A 28 -5.12 -7.13 -9.52
C ILE A 28 -3.83 -7.96 -9.49
N LEU A 29 -3.09 -7.85 -8.40
CA LEU A 29 -1.83 -8.57 -8.19
C LEU A 29 -2.06 -9.92 -7.52
N PHE A 30 -3.04 -9.97 -6.61
CA PHE A 30 -3.37 -11.15 -5.82
C PHE A 30 -4.83 -11.11 -5.37
N GLU A 31 -5.49 -12.24 -5.40
CA GLU A 31 -6.74 -12.52 -4.71
C GLU A 31 -6.60 -13.82 -3.93
N GLY A 32 -6.90 -13.77 -2.64
CA GLY A 32 -6.73 -14.94 -1.80
C GLY A 32 -7.04 -14.68 -0.33
N LYS A 33 -6.48 -15.52 0.53
CA LYS A 33 -6.64 -15.43 1.97
C LYS A 33 -5.56 -14.55 2.58
N SER A 34 -5.96 -13.68 3.52
CA SER A 34 -5.03 -12.93 4.36
C SER A 34 -4.18 -13.89 5.23
N PRO A 35 -2.87 -13.68 5.32
CA PRO A 35 -2.02 -14.44 6.24
C PRO A 35 -2.30 -14.13 7.71
N ILE A 36 -3.03 -13.06 7.99
CA ILE A 36 -3.35 -12.60 9.34
C ILE A 36 -4.43 -13.48 9.97
N ASN A 37 -5.56 -13.66 9.29
CA ASN A 37 -6.72 -14.35 9.86
C ASN A 37 -7.52 -15.20 8.85
N GLY A 38 -6.99 -15.41 7.63
CA GLY A 38 -7.59 -16.27 6.62
C GLY A 38 -8.80 -15.67 5.87
N LYS A 39 -9.20 -14.43 6.15
CA LYS A 39 -10.30 -13.78 5.44
C LYS A 39 -9.89 -13.38 4.02
N PRO A 40 -10.84 -13.29 3.08
CA PRO A 40 -10.53 -12.97 1.69
C PRO A 40 -10.12 -11.51 1.52
N ILE A 41 -9.00 -11.32 0.83
CA ILE A 41 -8.42 -10.03 0.46
C ILE A 41 -8.10 -9.97 -1.02
N VAL A 42 -7.95 -8.76 -1.51
CA VAL A 42 -7.41 -8.46 -2.84
C VAL A 42 -6.28 -7.44 -2.72
N ILE A 43 -5.23 -7.62 -3.50
CA ILE A 43 -4.12 -6.67 -3.63
C ILE A 43 -4.15 -6.09 -5.04
N ILE A 44 -4.22 -4.77 -5.13
CA ILE A 44 -4.36 -4.04 -6.39
C ILE A 44 -3.22 -3.02 -6.49
N ALA A 45 -2.57 -2.93 -7.65
CA ALA A 45 -1.68 -1.81 -7.97
C ALA A 45 -2.38 -0.83 -8.90
N THR A 46 -2.16 0.48 -8.68
CA THR A 46 -2.69 1.56 -9.52
C THR A 46 -1.64 2.62 -9.79
N GLY A 47 -1.88 3.47 -10.78
CA GLY A 47 -0.97 4.54 -11.18
C GLY A 47 -0.27 4.29 -12.51
N PHE A 48 -0.66 3.23 -13.24
CA PHE A 48 -0.01 2.88 -14.50
C PHE A 48 -0.28 3.88 -15.63
N THR A 49 -1.46 4.51 -15.63
CA THR A 49 -1.84 5.51 -16.65
C THR A 49 -2.12 6.88 -16.04
N GLU A 50 -2.54 6.96 -14.79
CA GLU A 50 -2.87 8.19 -14.09
C GLU A 50 -1.98 8.33 -12.86
N LYS A 51 -1.21 9.41 -12.80
CA LYS A 51 -0.29 9.68 -11.69
C LYS A 51 -1.07 9.98 -10.40
N SER A 52 -0.52 9.54 -9.27
CA SER A 52 -1.03 9.92 -7.96
C SER A 52 -0.99 11.43 -7.77
N ALA A 53 -2.11 12.00 -7.31
CA ALA A 53 -2.21 13.43 -6.99
C ALA A 53 -1.61 13.79 -5.61
N ASN A 54 -1.02 12.84 -4.88
CA ASN A 54 -0.47 13.08 -3.55
C ASN A 54 0.87 13.83 -3.65
N PRO A 55 0.94 15.12 -3.26
CA PRO A 55 2.15 15.94 -3.41
C PRO A 55 3.31 15.45 -2.55
N LYS A 56 3.05 14.74 -1.45
CA LYS A 56 4.10 14.21 -0.57
C LYS A 56 4.80 13.00 -1.18
N THR A 57 4.03 12.11 -1.81
CA THR A 57 4.61 10.89 -2.40
C THR A 57 5.25 11.14 -3.75
N GLY A 58 4.80 12.15 -4.48
CA GLY A 58 5.12 12.31 -5.89
C GLY A 58 4.55 11.16 -6.72
N PHE A 59 5.10 10.95 -7.91
CA PHE A 59 4.68 9.85 -8.77
C PHE A 59 5.27 8.53 -8.27
N MET A 60 4.41 7.70 -7.72
CA MET A 60 4.70 6.30 -7.37
C MET A 60 3.49 5.45 -7.71
N LEU A 61 3.70 4.24 -8.21
CA LEU A 61 2.65 3.25 -8.24
C LEU A 61 2.17 2.98 -6.81
N GLN A 62 0.86 2.89 -6.62
CA GLN A 62 0.26 2.70 -5.30
C GLN A 62 -0.27 1.27 -5.20
N THR A 63 0.03 0.56 -4.13
CA THR A 63 -0.58 -0.73 -3.88
C THR A 63 -1.60 -0.64 -2.74
N TRP A 64 -2.70 -1.35 -2.91
CA TRP A 64 -3.86 -1.33 -2.04
C TRP A 64 -4.18 -2.76 -1.60
N ILE A 65 -4.17 -3.00 -0.31
CA ILE A 65 -4.62 -4.26 0.28
C ILE A 65 -5.99 -3.97 0.89
N ILE A 66 -7.03 -4.64 0.41
CA ILE A 66 -8.40 -4.43 0.87
C ILE A 66 -9.12 -5.77 1.02
N SER A 67 -10.16 -5.81 1.85
CA SER A 67 -11.09 -6.93 1.83
C SER A 67 -11.72 -7.04 0.44
N SER A 68 -11.85 -8.24 -0.10
CA SER A 68 -12.57 -8.46 -1.37
C SER A 68 -14.10 -8.50 -1.19
N GLN A 69 -14.60 -8.51 0.05
CA GLN A 69 -16.03 -8.70 0.37
C GLN A 69 -16.68 -7.51 1.06
N LEU A 70 -15.93 -6.73 1.85
CA LEU A 70 -16.48 -5.63 2.63
C LEU A 70 -15.78 -4.32 2.29
N LYS A 71 -16.57 -3.24 2.15
CA LYS A 71 -16.03 -1.91 1.85
C LYS A 71 -15.01 -1.46 2.88
N PRO A 72 -13.89 -0.84 2.48
CA PRO A 72 -12.83 -0.43 3.40
C PRO A 72 -13.29 0.42 4.58
N ASN A 73 -14.24 1.35 4.36
CA ASN A 73 -14.77 2.19 5.42
C ASN A 73 -15.64 1.42 6.44
N GLU A 74 -16.31 0.36 6.02
CA GLU A 74 -17.10 -0.52 6.87
C GLU A 74 -16.18 -1.49 7.63
N ALA A 75 -15.33 -2.21 6.90
CA ALA A 75 -14.35 -3.15 7.45
C ALA A 75 -13.47 -2.49 8.53
N PHE A 76 -12.96 -1.28 8.24
CA PHE A 76 -12.03 -0.57 9.11
C PHE A 76 -12.70 0.11 10.32
N LYS A 77 -14.02 0.34 10.27
CA LYS A 77 -14.76 0.96 11.37
C LYS A 77 -15.17 -0.06 12.44
N THR A 78 -15.69 -1.20 12.03
CA THR A 78 -16.33 -2.16 12.92
C THR A 78 -15.54 -3.44 13.12
N ASN A 79 -14.60 -3.75 12.24
CA ASN A 79 -13.94 -5.06 12.12
C ASN A 79 -14.94 -6.23 12.05
N GLU A 80 -16.14 -5.98 11.55
CA GLU A 80 -17.16 -7.00 11.44
C GLU A 80 -16.59 -8.24 10.71
N GLY A 81 -16.79 -9.41 11.31
CA GLY A 81 -16.27 -10.66 10.79
C GLY A 81 -14.74 -10.72 10.62
N GLY A 82 -13.96 -9.79 11.19
CA GLY A 82 -12.50 -9.74 11.09
C GLY A 82 -12.00 -9.18 9.75
N PHE A 83 -12.84 -8.50 8.97
CA PHE A 83 -12.43 -7.97 7.65
C PHE A 83 -11.48 -6.77 7.74
N GLY A 84 -11.55 -5.97 8.80
CA GLY A 84 -10.58 -4.90 9.04
C GLY A 84 -9.23 -5.46 9.43
N GLU A 85 -9.21 -6.38 10.37
CA GLU A 85 -8.03 -7.07 10.82
C GLU A 85 -7.31 -7.83 9.69
N SER A 86 -8.06 -8.43 8.75
CA SER A 86 -7.47 -9.13 7.61
C SER A 86 -6.57 -8.26 6.73
N VAL A 87 -6.71 -6.94 6.84
CA VAL A 87 -6.03 -5.94 6.01
C VAL A 87 -4.90 -5.24 6.77
N CYS A 88 -5.12 -4.92 8.05
CA CYS A 88 -4.20 -4.10 8.85
C CYS A 88 -3.69 -4.80 10.13
N GLY A 89 -4.16 -6.01 10.42
CA GLY A 89 -3.77 -6.75 11.63
C GLY A 89 -4.11 -6.00 12.92
N ASP A 90 -3.22 -6.07 13.88
CA ASP A 90 -3.33 -5.39 15.17
C ASP A 90 -2.76 -3.95 15.16
N CYS A 91 -2.72 -3.30 13.98
CA CYS A 91 -2.27 -1.91 13.85
C CYS A 91 -2.97 -1.01 14.89
N PRO A 92 -2.24 -0.30 15.76
CA PRO A 92 -2.83 0.54 16.81
C PRO A 92 -3.62 1.72 16.25
N HIS A 93 -3.37 2.12 15.01
CA HIS A 93 -4.09 3.20 14.34
C HIS A 93 -5.36 2.75 13.60
N ALA A 94 -5.66 1.45 13.60
CA ALA A 94 -6.90 0.96 13.01
C ALA A 94 -8.10 1.42 13.84
N LEU A 95 -9.16 1.91 13.18
CA LEU A 95 -10.33 2.46 13.87
C LEU A 95 -11.05 1.46 14.77
N TYR A 96 -10.93 0.17 14.48
CA TYR A 96 -11.50 -0.90 15.31
C TYR A 96 -10.67 -1.16 16.58
N ASN A 97 -9.38 -0.79 16.62
CA ASN A 97 -8.52 -0.93 17.78
C ASN A 97 -8.52 0.34 18.64
N GLU A 98 -8.56 1.50 18.00
CA GLU A 98 -8.64 2.78 18.69
C GLU A 98 -9.75 3.64 18.10
N PRO A 99 -10.97 3.61 18.69
CA PRO A 99 -12.06 4.46 18.26
C PRO A 99 -11.68 5.93 18.41
N LYS A 100 -12.24 6.77 17.53
CA LYS A 100 -11.95 8.20 17.45
C LYS A 100 -11.93 8.86 18.82
N LYS A 101 -10.74 9.34 19.24
CA LYS A 101 -10.62 10.27 20.35
C LYS A 101 -10.73 11.70 19.81
N ASN A 102 -11.67 12.49 20.34
CA ASN A 102 -11.86 13.91 19.97
C ASN A 102 -12.12 14.14 18.47
N GLY A 103 -12.77 13.21 17.78
CA GLY A 103 -13.10 13.35 16.36
C GLY A 103 -11.96 13.01 15.39
N TYR A 104 -10.75 12.74 15.86
CA TYR A 104 -9.61 12.35 15.04
C TYR A 104 -9.57 10.84 14.85
N ALA A 105 -9.44 10.41 13.59
CA ALA A 105 -9.09 9.03 13.28
C ALA A 105 -7.57 8.87 13.46
N PRO A 106 -7.10 7.87 14.23
CA PRO A 106 -5.67 7.67 14.44
C PRO A 106 -4.94 7.36 13.12
N CYS A 107 -5.56 6.60 12.22
CA CYS A 107 -5.01 6.35 10.88
C CYS A 107 -5.20 7.58 9.97
N TYR A 108 -4.10 8.04 9.35
CA TYR A 108 -4.14 9.15 8.39
C TYR A 108 -4.83 8.78 7.06
N VAL A 109 -5.00 7.50 6.76
CA VAL A 109 -5.68 7.06 5.53
C VAL A 109 -7.19 7.17 5.69
N ARG A 110 -7.79 8.01 4.85
CA ARG A 110 -9.24 8.19 4.82
C ARG A 110 -9.88 7.08 3.99
N THR A 111 -10.41 6.06 4.67
CA THR A 111 -10.96 4.84 4.05
C THR A 111 -12.14 5.08 3.11
N TYR A 112 -12.87 6.19 3.27
CA TYR A 112 -14.00 6.59 2.43
C TYR A 112 -13.60 7.37 1.16
N HIS A 113 -12.30 7.65 0.95
CA HIS A 113 -11.74 8.23 -0.27
C HIS A 113 -11.15 7.15 -1.19
N ALA A 114 -9.85 7.22 -1.45
CA ALA A 114 -9.18 6.33 -2.41
C ALA A 114 -9.42 4.83 -2.15
N PRO A 115 -9.31 4.30 -0.91
CA PRO A 115 -9.56 2.87 -0.69
C PRO A 115 -10.96 2.42 -1.11
N ARG A 116 -11.99 3.25 -0.84
CA ARG A 116 -13.36 2.97 -1.27
C ARG A 116 -13.49 2.98 -2.79
N SER A 117 -12.93 3.99 -3.46
CA SER A 117 -12.97 4.08 -4.92
C SER A 117 -12.29 2.89 -5.58
N ILE A 118 -11.15 2.42 -5.03
CA ILE A 118 -10.47 1.21 -5.49
C ILE A 118 -11.36 -0.03 -5.34
N PHE A 119 -12.01 -0.18 -4.20
CA PHE A 119 -12.94 -1.27 -3.95
C PHE A 119 -14.14 -1.26 -4.94
N GLU A 120 -14.74 -0.10 -5.16
CA GLU A 120 -15.87 0.05 -6.09
C GLU A 120 -15.45 -0.26 -7.55
N CYS A 121 -14.25 0.15 -7.95
CA CYS A 121 -13.68 -0.21 -9.26
C CYS A 121 -13.38 -1.72 -9.38
N TYR A 122 -12.90 -2.33 -8.30
CA TYR A 122 -12.69 -3.77 -8.23
C TYR A 122 -14.00 -4.55 -8.43
N LEU A 123 -15.06 -4.19 -7.71
CA LEU A 123 -16.37 -4.82 -7.84
C LEU A 123 -16.98 -4.69 -9.25
N LYS A 124 -16.65 -3.62 -9.96
CA LYS A 124 -17.07 -3.40 -11.36
C LYS A 124 -16.23 -4.18 -12.38
N GLY A 125 -15.26 -4.98 -11.93
CA GLY A 125 -14.34 -5.69 -12.81
C GLY A 125 -13.44 -4.78 -13.67
N ASN A 126 -13.16 -3.55 -13.19
CA ASN A 126 -12.35 -2.59 -13.94
C ASN A 126 -10.85 -2.88 -13.89
N TYR A 127 -10.40 -3.76 -13.01
CA TYR A 127 -9.01 -4.15 -12.88
C TYR A 127 -8.78 -5.57 -13.40
N PRO A 128 -8.06 -5.76 -14.50
CA PRO A 128 -7.65 -7.10 -14.92
C PRO A 128 -6.60 -7.66 -13.96
N HIS A 129 -6.55 -8.99 -13.86
CA HIS A 129 -5.46 -9.67 -13.17
C HIS A 129 -4.14 -9.45 -13.90
N ILE A 130 -3.07 -9.23 -13.14
CA ILE A 130 -1.72 -9.29 -13.68
C ILE A 130 -1.44 -10.76 -14.09
N LYS A 131 -0.94 -10.94 -15.28
CA LYS A 131 -0.52 -12.26 -15.80
C LYS A 131 0.97 -12.19 -16.13
N ASN A 132 1.26 -11.80 -17.36
CA ASN A 132 2.62 -11.60 -17.86
C ASN A 132 3.02 -10.12 -17.94
N ASP A 133 2.19 -9.23 -17.38
CA ASP A 133 2.31 -7.76 -17.49
C ASP A 133 3.24 -7.16 -16.43
N TRP A 134 4.10 -7.95 -15.81
CA TRP A 134 5.01 -7.46 -14.75
C TRP A 134 5.94 -6.34 -15.23
N HIS A 135 6.22 -6.25 -16.54
CA HIS A 135 6.96 -5.13 -17.14
C HIS A 135 6.33 -3.75 -16.89
N LEU A 136 5.05 -3.69 -16.51
CA LEU A 136 4.38 -2.44 -16.10
C LEU A 136 5.02 -1.78 -14.87
N PHE A 137 5.80 -2.54 -14.10
CA PHE A 137 6.57 -2.03 -12.95
C PHE A 137 7.97 -1.56 -13.34
N ASP A 138 8.43 -1.81 -14.57
CA ASP A 138 9.81 -1.56 -14.97
C ASP A 138 10.17 -0.08 -14.80
N ASN A 139 11.22 0.16 -14.01
CA ASN A 139 11.77 1.49 -13.73
C ASN A 139 10.79 2.50 -13.08
N LEU A 140 9.69 2.04 -12.49
CA LEU A 140 8.77 2.90 -11.76
C LEU A 140 8.93 2.74 -10.24
N PRO A 141 8.84 3.83 -9.46
CA PRO A 141 8.84 3.74 -8.01
C PRO A 141 7.50 3.20 -7.51
N VAL A 142 7.53 2.37 -6.45
CA VAL A 142 6.35 1.70 -5.89
C VAL A 142 6.18 2.03 -4.42
N ARG A 143 4.96 2.36 -4.00
CA ARG A 143 4.57 2.43 -2.60
C ARG A 143 3.82 1.17 -2.20
N LEU A 144 4.43 0.37 -1.35
CA LEU A 144 3.83 -0.83 -0.77
C LEU A 144 2.85 -0.43 0.35
N GLY A 145 1.61 -0.89 0.26
CA GLY A 145 0.59 -0.64 1.28
C GLY A 145 0.19 0.83 1.41
N SER A 146 -0.26 1.47 0.33
CA SER A 146 -0.90 2.80 0.41
C SER A 146 -2.14 2.77 1.30
N PHE A 147 -2.80 1.61 1.36
CA PHE A 147 -3.74 1.19 2.39
C PHE A 147 -3.59 -0.32 2.60
N GLY A 148 -3.68 -0.76 3.86
CA GLY A 148 -3.41 -2.13 4.29
C GLY A 148 -1.93 -2.39 4.54
N ASP A 149 -1.65 -3.43 5.32
CA ASP A 149 -0.29 -3.76 5.72
C ASP A 149 0.38 -4.65 4.67
N PRO A 150 1.60 -4.32 4.23
CA PRO A 150 2.35 -5.12 3.25
C PRO A 150 2.62 -6.57 3.65
N CYS A 151 2.43 -6.96 4.92
CA CYS A 151 2.56 -8.37 5.35
C CYS A 151 1.59 -9.30 4.60
N CYS A 152 0.55 -8.75 4.00
CA CYS A 152 -0.41 -9.51 3.19
C CYS A 152 0.11 -9.90 1.80
N PHE A 153 1.23 -9.35 1.35
CA PHE A 153 1.80 -9.74 0.06
C PHE A 153 2.38 -11.15 0.10
N PRO A 154 2.01 -12.03 -0.83
CA PRO A 154 2.81 -13.22 -1.10
C PRO A 154 4.24 -12.84 -1.50
N VAL A 155 5.23 -13.62 -1.04
CA VAL A 155 6.65 -13.37 -1.32
C VAL A 155 6.93 -13.29 -2.82
N GLU A 156 6.30 -14.15 -3.61
CA GLU A 156 6.45 -14.17 -5.07
C GLU A 156 6.01 -12.83 -5.72
N ILE A 157 4.88 -12.28 -5.28
CA ILE A 157 4.37 -10.99 -5.78
C ILE A 157 5.35 -9.86 -5.44
N LEU A 158 5.85 -9.82 -4.20
CA LEU A 158 6.88 -8.84 -3.81
C LEU A 158 8.15 -8.97 -4.64
N THR A 159 8.63 -10.20 -4.85
CA THR A 159 9.82 -10.46 -5.65
C THR A 159 9.67 -9.95 -7.08
N ASN A 160 8.50 -10.21 -7.70
CA ASN A 160 8.21 -9.70 -9.05
C ASN A 160 8.21 -8.17 -9.12
N ILE A 161 7.64 -7.50 -8.11
CA ILE A 161 7.63 -6.03 -8.05
C ILE A 161 9.06 -5.50 -7.83
N LEU A 162 9.75 -6.00 -6.81
CA LEU A 162 11.04 -5.47 -6.36
C LEU A 162 12.17 -5.71 -7.37
N SER A 163 12.10 -6.78 -8.16
CA SER A 163 13.08 -7.04 -9.21
C SER A 163 12.95 -6.10 -10.41
N ARG A 164 11.87 -5.32 -10.52
CA ARG A 164 11.56 -4.47 -11.69
C ARG A 164 11.45 -2.99 -11.35
N CYS A 165 10.96 -2.65 -10.17
CA CYS A 165 10.77 -1.26 -9.79
C CYS A 165 12.11 -0.54 -9.62
N SER A 166 12.14 0.77 -9.90
CA SER A 166 13.33 1.59 -9.68
C SER A 166 13.64 1.81 -8.21
N SER A 167 12.60 1.83 -7.38
CA SER A 167 12.68 2.01 -5.93
C SER A 167 11.33 1.69 -5.30
N HIS A 168 11.32 1.53 -3.98
CA HIS A 168 10.07 1.33 -3.26
C HIS A 168 10.08 2.02 -1.89
N THR A 169 8.90 2.17 -1.32
CA THR A 169 8.69 2.53 0.08
C THR A 169 7.62 1.63 0.68
N GLY A 170 7.75 1.29 1.95
CA GLY A 170 6.76 0.47 2.64
C GLY A 170 6.90 0.58 4.16
N TYR A 171 5.79 0.34 4.85
CA TYR A 171 5.71 0.37 6.30
C TYR A 171 4.85 -0.79 6.78
N THR A 172 5.24 -1.44 7.89
CA THR A 172 4.45 -2.50 8.49
C THR A 172 4.36 -2.34 10.01
N HIS A 173 3.16 -2.51 10.57
CA HIS A 173 2.96 -2.70 12.00
C HIS A 173 3.10 -4.17 12.41
N GLN A 174 3.12 -5.07 11.42
CA GLN A 174 3.18 -6.51 11.65
C GLN A 174 4.62 -7.06 11.77
N TRP A 175 5.62 -6.18 11.93
CA TRP A 175 7.04 -6.54 11.98
C TRP A 175 7.43 -7.49 13.13
N ARG A 176 6.60 -7.57 14.21
CA ARG A 176 6.77 -8.54 15.31
C ARG A 176 6.19 -9.91 14.99
N LYS A 177 5.33 -10.02 13.99
CA LYS A 177 4.57 -11.24 13.69
C LYS A 177 5.34 -12.17 12.75
N PRO A 178 5.17 -13.50 12.87
CA PRO A 178 5.82 -14.46 11.97
C PRO A 178 5.51 -14.17 10.49
N TYR A 179 4.25 -13.83 10.18
CA TYR A 179 3.81 -13.51 8.82
C TYR A 179 4.27 -12.15 8.31
N GLY A 180 4.88 -11.31 9.15
CA GLY A 180 5.49 -10.04 8.75
C GLY A 180 7.00 -10.11 8.50
N GLN A 181 7.68 -11.20 8.92
CA GLN A 181 9.14 -11.29 8.91
C GLN A 181 9.77 -11.22 7.51
N HIS A 182 9.06 -11.64 6.48
CA HIS A 182 9.52 -11.58 5.09
C HIS A 182 9.67 -10.14 4.57
N LEU A 183 9.14 -9.15 5.29
CA LEU A 183 9.26 -7.73 4.96
C LEU A 183 10.53 -7.07 5.52
N LYS A 184 11.30 -7.78 6.34
CA LYS A 184 12.55 -7.23 6.90
C LYS A 184 13.54 -6.92 5.78
N GLY A 185 14.04 -5.68 5.75
CA GLY A 185 14.87 -5.18 4.66
C GLY A 185 14.10 -4.71 3.42
N ILE A 186 12.75 -4.77 3.45
CA ILE A 186 11.86 -4.29 2.39
C ILE A 186 10.95 -3.16 2.89
N CYS A 187 10.45 -3.28 4.12
CA CYS A 187 9.58 -2.26 4.72
C CYS A 187 10.19 -1.75 6.01
N GLN A 188 9.88 -0.51 6.33
CA GLN A 188 10.19 0.07 7.64
C GLN A 188 9.28 -0.55 8.70
N ALA A 189 9.82 -0.87 9.88
CA ALA A 189 9.00 -1.20 11.04
C ALA A 189 8.31 0.07 11.56
N SER A 190 6.99 0.10 11.54
CA SER A 190 6.23 1.21 12.16
C SER A 190 6.46 1.21 13.67
N ALA A 191 6.98 2.32 14.18
CA ALA A 191 7.30 2.53 15.60
C ALA A 191 6.52 3.75 16.11
N ASP A 192 5.54 3.51 16.98
CA ASP A 192 4.64 4.55 17.51
C ASP A 192 5.14 5.14 18.84
N GLY A 193 6.34 4.75 19.25
CA GLY A 193 7.02 5.24 20.44
C GLY A 193 8.48 4.82 20.48
N MET A 194 9.25 5.41 21.41
CA MET A 194 10.68 5.13 21.57
C MET A 194 10.94 3.64 21.90
N ARG A 195 10.04 2.99 22.64
CA ARG A 195 10.14 1.55 22.95
C ARG A 195 10.12 0.70 21.67
N ASP A 196 9.18 0.99 20.78
CA ASP A 196 9.09 0.28 19.50
C ASP A 196 10.30 0.52 18.62
N TYR A 197 10.81 1.77 18.62
CA TYR A 197 12.03 2.14 17.90
C TYR A 197 13.23 1.31 18.37
N ILE A 198 13.44 1.23 19.69
CA ILE A 198 14.55 0.47 20.27
C ILE A 198 14.41 -1.02 19.96
N GLU A 199 13.22 -1.58 20.13
CA GLU A 199 12.94 -2.99 19.88
C GLU A 199 13.14 -3.34 18.40
N ALA A 200 12.61 -2.54 17.48
CA ALA A 200 12.77 -2.75 16.04
C ALA A 200 14.26 -2.72 15.65
N THR A 201 15.00 -1.73 16.15
CA THR A 201 16.43 -1.61 15.89
C THR A 201 17.23 -2.79 16.44
N ALA A 202 16.94 -3.22 17.66
CA ALA A 202 17.59 -4.38 18.30
C ALA A 202 17.32 -5.68 17.51
N ASN A 203 16.18 -5.79 16.86
CA ASN A 203 15.82 -6.91 16.00
C ASN A 203 16.27 -6.71 14.53
N GLY A 204 17.08 -5.70 14.24
CA GLY A 204 17.68 -5.46 12.91
C GLY A 204 16.69 -4.97 11.87
N TRP A 205 15.61 -4.31 12.28
CA TRP A 205 14.70 -3.57 11.40
C TRP A 205 15.13 -2.12 11.28
N MET A 206 14.79 -1.46 10.18
CA MET A 206 14.84 -0.01 10.04
C MET A 206 13.50 0.58 10.49
N PRO A 207 13.43 1.32 11.63
CA PRO A 207 12.17 1.89 12.11
C PRO A 207 11.74 3.12 11.31
N PHE A 208 10.43 3.26 11.14
CA PHE A 208 9.76 4.52 10.86
C PHE A 208 9.10 5.00 12.15
N TYR A 209 9.73 5.98 12.81
CA TYR A 209 9.33 6.41 14.15
C TYR A 209 8.45 7.66 14.09
N VAL A 210 7.23 7.51 14.57
CA VAL A 210 6.30 8.63 14.80
C VAL A 210 6.47 9.11 16.21
N ARG A 211 7.13 10.28 16.38
CA ARG A 211 7.51 10.86 17.66
C ARG A 211 6.66 12.07 18.03
N LYS A 212 6.62 12.44 19.30
CA LYS A 212 6.14 13.75 19.75
C LYS A 212 7.18 14.81 19.38
N SER A 213 6.76 16.06 19.22
CA SER A 213 7.67 17.17 18.94
C SER A 213 8.73 17.39 20.04
N SER A 214 8.40 17.05 21.29
CA SER A 214 9.29 17.10 22.45
C SER A 214 10.32 15.97 22.51
N ASP A 215 10.10 14.87 21.77
CA ASP A 215 10.98 13.71 21.83
C ASP A 215 12.29 13.97 21.07
N ALA A 216 13.39 13.53 21.63
CA ALA A 216 14.68 13.61 20.95
C ALA A 216 14.70 12.74 19.67
N ILE A 217 15.43 13.20 18.68
CA ILE A 217 15.69 12.42 17.47
C ILE A 217 16.79 11.40 17.78
N PRO A 218 16.52 10.08 17.58
CA PRO A 218 17.53 9.06 17.81
C PRO A 218 18.78 9.28 16.94
N LYS A 219 19.95 8.99 17.50
CA LYS A 219 21.21 9.09 16.75
C LYS A 219 21.18 8.23 15.49
N GLY A 220 21.51 8.81 14.35
CA GLY A 220 21.53 8.12 13.06
C GLY A 220 20.16 8.06 12.34
N ALA A 221 19.08 8.48 12.99
CA ALA A 221 17.80 8.60 12.35
C ALA A 221 17.69 9.89 11.52
N MET A 222 17.02 9.81 10.38
CA MET A 222 16.79 10.94 9.49
C MET A 222 15.38 11.50 9.69
N VAL A 223 15.28 12.82 9.88
CA VAL A 223 13.97 13.50 9.78
C VAL A 223 13.46 13.37 8.35
N CYS A 224 12.22 12.92 8.20
CA CYS A 224 11.61 12.73 6.87
C CYS A 224 11.67 14.04 6.05
N PRO A 225 12.45 14.12 4.97
CA PRO A 225 12.62 15.38 4.23
C PRO A 225 11.37 15.77 3.42
N ALA A 226 10.43 14.83 3.21
CA ALA A 226 9.14 15.10 2.60
C ALA A 226 8.06 15.54 3.61
N SER A 227 8.38 15.57 4.92
CA SER A 227 7.48 16.07 5.96
C SER A 227 7.54 17.60 6.08
N LEU A 228 6.56 18.17 6.80
CA LEU A 228 6.59 19.59 7.15
C LEU A 228 7.81 19.92 8.01
N GLU A 229 8.11 19.07 9.00
CA GLU A 229 9.30 19.18 9.86
C GLU A 229 10.60 19.17 9.04
N GLY A 230 10.70 18.32 8.03
CA GLY A 230 11.85 18.24 7.12
C GLY A 230 11.89 19.34 6.05
N GLY A 231 10.90 20.25 6.05
CA GLY A 231 10.83 21.39 5.13
C GLY A 231 10.31 21.05 3.73
N ARG A 232 9.68 19.89 3.53
CA ARG A 232 9.12 19.44 2.22
C ARG A 232 10.12 19.57 1.06
N LYS A 233 11.37 19.22 1.31
CA LYS A 233 12.49 19.40 0.36
C LYS A 233 12.46 18.41 -0.82
N THR A 234 11.65 17.35 -0.72
CA THR A 234 11.60 16.26 -1.70
C THR A 234 10.25 15.53 -1.65
N THR A 235 10.05 14.58 -2.55
CA THR A 235 8.93 13.63 -2.53
C THR A 235 9.42 12.23 -2.16
N CYS A 236 8.50 11.33 -1.78
CA CYS A 236 8.88 9.94 -1.47
C CYS A 236 9.47 9.23 -2.69
N SER A 237 8.96 9.51 -3.90
CA SER A 237 9.46 8.94 -5.16
C SER A 237 10.91 9.31 -5.47
N THR A 238 11.38 10.45 -4.96
CA THR A 238 12.77 10.92 -5.14
C THR A 238 13.66 10.55 -3.96
N CYS A 239 13.11 10.62 -2.72
CA CYS A 239 13.87 10.36 -1.50
C CYS A 239 14.18 8.88 -1.29
N THR A 240 13.20 7.99 -1.48
CA THR A 240 13.24 6.52 -1.38
C THR A 240 13.77 5.90 -0.08
N SER A 241 14.12 6.69 0.93
CA SER A 241 14.75 6.23 2.18
C SER A 241 13.91 5.33 3.07
N CYS A 242 12.60 5.15 2.74
CA CYS A 242 11.70 4.26 3.48
C CYS A 242 11.60 2.87 2.84
N ASP A 243 12.73 2.32 2.42
CA ASP A 243 12.90 1.05 1.72
C ASP A 243 13.12 -0.16 2.64
N GLY A 244 13.10 0.06 3.96
CA GLY A 244 13.36 -0.99 4.95
C GLY A 244 14.84 -1.34 5.17
N ALA A 245 15.76 -0.79 4.38
CA ALA A 245 17.17 -1.13 4.40
C ALA A 245 18.10 0.07 4.65
N SER A 246 17.75 1.25 4.12
CA SER A 246 18.68 2.38 4.06
C SER A 246 18.99 2.99 5.43
N ARG A 247 17.98 3.42 6.17
CA ARG A 247 18.15 4.05 7.50
C ARG A 247 16.83 4.21 8.26
N PRO A 248 16.90 4.38 9.59
CA PRO A 248 15.74 4.82 10.37
C PRO A 248 15.25 6.21 9.94
N VAL A 249 13.93 6.37 9.88
CA VAL A 249 13.28 7.63 9.53
C VAL A 249 12.38 8.07 10.67
N VAL A 250 12.36 9.37 10.98
CA VAL A 250 11.50 9.95 12.02
C VAL A 250 10.58 11.00 11.46
N ILE A 251 9.40 11.14 12.06
CA ILE A 251 8.41 12.17 11.75
C ILE A 251 7.67 12.57 13.03
N ILE A 252 7.31 13.85 13.16
CA ILE A 252 6.41 14.29 14.23
C ILE A 252 5.00 13.76 13.97
N ASN A 253 4.35 13.31 15.04
CA ASN A 253 2.93 12.99 15.03
C ASN A 253 2.11 14.28 14.80
N HIS A 254 1.18 14.23 13.84
CA HIS A 254 0.35 15.37 13.43
C HIS A 254 -1.09 15.19 13.88
#